data_bc7392a368ad984ff3143dd3f5fca605
#
_entry.id   bc7392a368ad984ff3143dd3f5fca605
#
_cell.length_a   1.000
_cell.length_b   1.000
_cell.length_c   1.000
_cell.angle_alpha   90.00
_cell.angle_beta   90.00
_cell.angle_gamma   90.00
#
_symmetry.space_group_name_H-M   'P 1'
#
loop_
_entity.id
_entity.type
_entity.pdbx_description
1 polymer ?
#
loop_
_entity_poly.entity_id
_entity_poly.type
_entity_poly.pdbx_seq_one_letter_code
_entity_poly.pdbx_strand_id
1 'polypeptide(L)'
;MKSISIFGFTGSIGTQALNILADSEDFVFDFFVCNKNIDVAAPLIKKFTPKYVFIDDREVREKINQSEFPSSIFIQDYKDLLKLLEENPSDIYLSAISGFSKVELTILAAQSGKRLLLANKESLVIMGTRLMQIIRDSGTDLIPIDSEHYSAYLSLKELDQSEISKLTLTASGGPFEGLPLENLKNKNVAEALNHPNWEMGSKISIDSATLVNKCFEVIEAHHLFSLSEEQLDIVIHPQSIIHSLVEFKDGSYEAQMSEPDMGFPLSYGFYKQRVAFKKNKTTDKLLNGLNLTVKEFPQDRGFLLDITKDIIQNGGNRGLVFAAINNYAVEKFLNEEISFIGIYNLIRSNYEEIEKKDLFELEELNENYIEIQEQIRN
;
A
#
# COMPACT_ATOMS: atom_id res chain seq x y z
N MET A 1 -20.40 -1.67 -19.63
CA MET A 1 -19.92 -1.25 -18.29
C MET A 1 -18.92 -2.31 -17.80
N LYS A 2 -17.81 -1.90 -17.20
CA LYS A 2 -16.87 -2.82 -16.56
C LYS A 2 -17.25 -3.03 -15.10
N SER A 3 -17.09 -4.25 -14.60
CA SER A 3 -17.36 -4.55 -13.20
C SER A 3 -16.14 -4.30 -12.32
N ILE A 4 -16.38 -3.80 -11.11
CA ILE A 4 -15.34 -3.45 -10.14
C ILE A 4 -15.61 -4.10 -8.78
N SER A 5 -14.57 -4.71 -8.22
CA SER A 5 -14.54 -5.12 -6.80
C SER A 5 -13.57 -4.26 -6.01
N ILE A 6 -13.99 -3.81 -4.82
CA ILE A 6 -13.17 -2.95 -3.96
C ILE A 6 -12.98 -3.61 -2.59
N PHE A 7 -11.77 -4.06 -2.33
CA PHE A 7 -11.36 -4.60 -1.04
C PHE A 7 -10.76 -3.46 -0.20
N GLY A 8 -11.44 -3.10 0.90
CA GLY A 8 -11.10 -1.94 1.72
C GLY A 8 -11.85 -0.65 1.33
N PHE A 9 -13.11 -0.76 0.85
CA PHE A 9 -13.87 0.38 0.33
C PHE A 9 -14.16 1.50 1.34
N THR A 10 -14.08 1.21 2.65
CA THR A 10 -14.25 2.21 3.72
C THR A 10 -12.94 2.89 4.15
N GLY A 11 -11.81 2.43 3.64
CA GLY A 11 -10.49 3.02 3.90
C GLY A 11 -10.23 4.28 3.05
N SER A 12 -9.10 4.96 3.29
CA SER A 12 -8.73 6.19 2.58
C SER A 12 -8.68 5.98 1.06
N ILE A 13 -8.04 4.93 0.58
CA ILE A 13 -7.92 4.61 -0.86
C ILE A 13 -9.28 4.22 -1.45
N GLY A 14 -10.04 3.36 -0.75
CA GLY A 14 -11.35 2.90 -1.21
C GLY A 14 -12.37 4.05 -1.35
N THR A 15 -12.43 4.96 -0.38
CA THR A 15 -13.33 6.12 -0.43
C THR A 15 -12.92 7.11 -1.52
N GLN A 16 -11.62 7.35 -1.73
CA GLN A 16 -11.12 8.18 -2.82
C GLN A 16 -11.45 7.56 -4.19
N ALA A 17 -11.27 6.25 -4.34
CA ALA A 17 -11.66 5.51 -5.55
C ALA A 17 -13.15 5.69 -5.87
N LEU A 18 -14.02 5.50 -4.87
CA LEU A 18 -15.47 5.69 -5.04
C LEU A 18 -15.84 7.14 -5.37
N ASN A 19 -15.14 8.12 -4.84
CA ASN A 19 -15.38 9.53 -5.19
C ASN A 19 -15.01 9.83 -6.66
N ILE A 20 -13.95 9.21 -7.19
CA ILE A 20 -13.58 9.33 -8.61
C ILE A 20 -14.63 8.71 -9.52
N LEU A 21 -15.22 7.59 -9.09
CA LEU A 21 -16.20 6.82 -9.86
C LEU A 21 -17.64 7.31 -9.69
N ALA A 22 -17.90 8.28 -8.79
CA ALA A 22 -19.24 8.66 -8.35
C ALA A 22 -20.17 9.15 -9.46
N ASP A 23 -19.61 9.81 -10.47
CA ASP A 23 -20.36 10.38 -11.61
C ASP A 23 -20.13 9.56 -12.91
N SER A 24 -19.53 8.37 -12.82
CA SER A 24 -19.21 7.55 -14.01
C SER A 24 -20.29 6.50 -14.26
N GLU A 25 -20.77 6.44 -15.49
CA GLU A 25 -21.68 5.39 -15.97
C GLU A 25 -20.93 4.20 -16.60
N ASP A 26 -19.59 4.23 -16.62
CA ASP A 26 -18.78 3.21 -17.28
C ASP A 26 -18.64 1.93 -16.45
N PHE A 27 -19.01 1.97 -15.15
CA PHE A 27 -18.73 0.92 -14.18
C PHE A 27 -19.97 0.44 -13.44
N VAL A 28 -19.94 -0.82 -13.05
CA VAL A 28 -20.85 -1.46 -12.08
C VAL A 28 -20.02 -2.06 -10.93
N PHE A 29 -20.62 -2.21 -9.78
CA PHE A 29 -19.91 -2.66 -8.59
C PHE A 29 -20.32 -4.09 -8.20
N ASP A 30 -19.34 -5.01 -8.15
CA ASP A 30 -19.59 -6.40 -7.78
C ASP A 30 -19.41 -6.60 -6.29
N PHE A 31 -18.18 -6.56 -5.78
CA PHE A 31 -17.89 -6.88 -4.39
C PHE A 31 -17.34 -5.66 -3.63
N PHE A 32 -18.00 -5.31 -2.53
CA PHE A 32 -17.48 -4.37 -1.54
C PHE A 32 -17.09 -5.12 -0.27
N VAL A 33 -15.81 -5.05 0.10
CA VAL A 33 -15.28 -5.71 1.30
C VAL A 33 -14.71 -4.66 2.25
N CYS A 34 -15.09 -4.72 3.54
CA CYS A 34 -14.50 -3.88 4.60
C CYS A 34 -14.43 -4.64 5.94
N ASN A 35 -13.76 -4.03 6.93
CA ASN A 35 -13.65 -4.61 8.26
C ASN A 35 -14.93 -4.34 9.09
N LYS A 36 -15.04 -3.18 9.77
CA LYS A 36 -16.12 -2.90 10.73
C LYS A 36 -16.78 -1.52 10.65
N ASN A 37 -16.24 -0.62 9.84
CA ASN A 37 -16.71 0.78 9.82
C ASN A 37 -18.04 0.92 9.08
N ILE A 38 -19.14 0.60 9.77
CA ILE A 38 -20.49 0.64 9.18
C ILE A 38 -20.98 2.06 8.90
N ASP A 39 -20.53 3.04 9.67
CA ASP A 39 -20.94 4.43 9.50
C ASP A 39 -20.47 5.01 8.15
N VAL A 40 -19.29 4.59 7.71
CA VAL A 40 -18.76 4.89 6.36
C VAL A 40 -19.36 3.94 5.31
N ALA A 41 -19.51 2.65 5.65
CA ALA A 41 -19.96 1.65 4.68
C ALA A 41 -21.41 1.86 4.23
N ALA A 42 -22.35 2.11 5.14
CA ALA A 42 -23.77 2.15 4.82
C ALA A 42 -24.14 3.23 3.78
N PRO A 43 -23.67 4.49 3.87
CA PRO A 43 -23.90 5.50 2.83
C PRO A 43 -23.32 5.10 1.47
N LEU A 44 -22.14 4.50 1.46
CA LEU A 44 -21.46 4.06 0.23
C LEU A 44 -22.20 2.91 -0.44
N ILE A 45 -22.66 1.92 0.34
CA ILE A 45 -23.45 0.78 -0.19
C ILE A 45 -24.77 1.30 -0.80
N LYS A 46 -25.47 2.21 -0.12
CA LYS A 46 -26.71 2.83 -0.64
C LYS A 46 -26.48 3.61 -1.93
N LYS A 47 -25.36 4.32 -2.03
CA LYS A 47 -25.03 5.15 -3.21
C LYS A 47 -24.60 4.33 -4.42
N PHE A 48 -23.70 3.35 -4.22
CA PHE A 48 -23.04 2.61 -5.30
C PHE A 48 -23.69 1.27 -5.62
N THR A 49 -24.59 0.79 -4.74
CA THR A 49 -25.38 -0.44 -4.91
C THR A 49 -24.57 -1.65 -5.39
N PRO A 50 -23.46 -2.04 -4.68
CA PRO A 50 -22.69 -3.20 -5.07
C PRO A 50 -23.55 -4.46 -5.01
N LYS A 51 -23.27 -5.43 -5.90
CA LYS A 51 -23.99 -6.70 -5.94
C LYS A 51 -23.80 -7.51 -4.65
N TYR A 52 -22.57 -7.55 -4.15
CA TYR A 52 -22.19 -8.30 -2.95
C TYR A 52 -21.47 -7.40 -1.95
N VAL A 53 -21.76 -7.58 -0.67
CA VAL A 53 -21.10 -6.88 0.44
C VAL A 53 -20.61 -7.89 1.47
N PHE A 54 -19.36 -7.76 1.89
CA PHE A 54 -18.82 -8.50 3.02
C PHE A 54 -18.23 -7.55 4.05
N ILE A 55 -18.68 -7.69 5.30
CA ILE A 55 -18.16 -6.99 6.46
C ILE A 55 -17.49 -8.02 7.34
N ASP A 56 -16.18 -7.88 7.57
CA ASP A 56 -15.36 -8.90 8.23
C ASP A 56 -15.72 -9.06 9.72
N ASP A 57 -15.99 -7.94 10.42
CA ASP A 57 -16.43 -7.97 11.80
C ASP A 57 -17.80 -8.63 11.93
N ARG A 58 -17.83 -9.77 12.64
CA ARG A 58 -19.03 -10.59 12.80
C ARG A 58 -20.14 -9.87 13.54
N GLU A 59 -19.81 -9.15 14.62
CA GLU A 59 -20.82 -8.46 15.43
C GLU A 59 -21.50 -7.33 14.65
N VAL A 60 -20.73 -6.61 13.83
CA VAL A 60 -21.25 -5.57 12.93
C VAL A 60 -22.12 -6.21 11.87
N ARG A 61 -21.65 -7.27 11.22
CA ARG A 61 -22.35 -7.98 10.14
C ARG A 61 -23.71 -8.53 10.59
N GLU A 62 -23.79 -9.14 11.76
CA GLU A 62 -25.03 -9.71 12.32
C GLU A 62 -26.07 -8.63 12.68
N LYS A 63 -25.65 -7.39 12.94
CA LYS A 63 -26.54 -6.27 13.29
C LYS A 63 -27.11 -5.53 12.08
N ILE A 64 -26.64 -5.83 10.85
CA ILE A 64 -27.08 -5.13 9.66
C ILE A 64 -28.51 -5.52 9.29
N ASN A 65 -29.37 -4.52 9.16
CA ASN A 65 -30.69 -4.71 8.59
C ASN A 65 -30.61 -4.72 7.05
N GLN A 66 -30.56 -5.91 6.46
CA GLN A 66 -30.42 -6.09 5.00
C GLN A 66 -31.57 -5.45 4.21
N SER A 67 -32.75 -5.24 4.79
CA SER A 67 -33.88 -4.59 4.13
C SER A 67 -33.60 -3.13 3.73
N GLU A 68 -32.61 -2.50 4.36
CA GLU A 68 -32.14 -1.16 4.00
C GLU A 68 -31.30 -1.10 2.71
N PHE A 69 -30.88 -2.27 2.21
CA PHE A 69 -29.98 -2.41 1.06
C PHE A 69 -30.55 -3.42 0.04
N PRO A 70 -31.72 -3.15 -0.56
CA PRO A 70 -32.44 -4.13 -1.36
C PRO A 70 -31.72 -4.57 -2.64
N SER A 71 -30.73 -3.80 -3.09
CA SER A 71 -29.92 -4.10 -4.29
C SER A 71 -28.65 -4.87 -3.99
N SER A 72 -28.32 -5.15 -2.72
CA SER A 72 -27.06 -5.76 -2.31
C SER A 72 -27.30 -7.04 -1.51
N ILE A 73 -26.48 -8.06 -1.74
CA ILE A 73 -26.46 -9.33 -1.01
C ILE A 73 -25.32 -9.28 0.00
N PHE A 74 -25.64 -9.42 1.29
CA PHE A 74 -24.63 -9.49 2.35
C PHE A 74 -24.16 -10.92 2.55
N ILE A 75 -22.89 -11.16 2.27
CA ILE A 75 -22.23 -12.46 2.44
C ILE A 75 -21.97 -12.66 3.93
N GLN A 76 -22.32 -13.85 4.46
CA GLN A 76 -22.26 -14.14 5.89
C GLN A 76 -20.97 -14.85 6.30
N ASP A 77 -20.34 -15.61 5.40
CA ASP A 77 -19.13 -16.37 5.68
C ASP A 77 -17.99 -15.96 4.74
N TYR A 78 -16.75 -15.95 5.26
CA TYR A 78 -15.57 -15.59 4.50
C TYR A 78 -15.26 -16.61 3.40
N LYS A 79 -15.52 -17.89 3.65
CA LYS A 79 -15.33 -18.95 2.63
C LYS A 79 -16.30 -18.78 1.47
N ASP A 80 -17.55 -18.36 1.75
CA ASP A 80 -18.52 -18.06 0.70
C ASP A 80 -18.08 -16.85 -0.13
N LEU A 81 -17.46 -15.84 0.51
CA LEU A 81 -16.87 -14.70 -0.21
C LEU A 81 -15.80 -15.18 -1.19
N LEU A 82 -14.83 -15.98 -0.74
CA LEU A 82 -13.76 -16.48 -1.60
C LEU A 82 -14.32 -17.27 -2.78
N LYS A 83 -15.25 -18.20 -2.52
CA LYS A 83 -15.91 -18.99 -3.56
C LYS A 83 -16.67 -18.12 -4.57
N LEU A 84 -17.43 -17.13 -4.10
CA LEU A 84 -18.17 -16.24 -4.98
C LEU A 84 -17.26 -15.37 -5.85
N LEU A 85 -16.11 -14.94 -5.33
CA LEU A 85 -15.09 -14.20 -6.09
C LEU A 85 -14.48 -15.05 -7.21
N GLU A 86 -14.20 -16.34 -6.94
CA GLU A 86 -13.70 -17.28 -7.95
C GLU A 86 -14.74 -17.56 -9.04
N GLU A 87 -16.01 -17.75 -8.66
CA GLU A 87 -17.11 -18.04 -9.59
C GLU A 87 -17.55 -16.82 -10.41
N ASN A 88 -17.35 -15.60 -9.88
CA ASN A 88 -17.80 -14.36 -10.49
C ASN A 88 -16.67 -13.31 -10.55
N PRO A 89 -15.65 -13.50 -11.38
CA PRO A 89 -14.54 -12.58 -11.46
C PRO A 89 -14.97 -11.23 -12.03
N SER A 90 -14.56 -10.14 -11.36
CA SER A 90 -14.76 -8.77 -11.84
C SER A 90 -13.71 -8.37 -12.87
N ASP A 91 -14.01 -7.38 -13.70
CA ASP A 91 -13.06 -6.86 -14.69
C ASP A 91 -11.90 -6.09 -14.05
N ILE A 92 -12.15 -5.46 -12.87
CA ILE A 92 -11.17 -4.68 -12.13
C ILE A 92 -11.30 -4.97 -10.64
N TYR A 93 -10.16 -5.19 -9.99
CA TYR A 93 -10.05 -5.32 -8.54
C TYR A 93 -9.22 -4.17 -7.98
N LEU A 94 -9.69 -3.51 -6.93
CA LEU A 94 -8.89 -2.61 -6.12
C LEU A 94 -8.59 -3.31 -4.79
N SER A 95 -7.33 -3.68 -4.57
CA SER A 95 -6.86 -4.24 -3.30
C SER A 95 -6.27 -3.14 -2.42
N ALA A 96 -7.06 -2.69 -1.43
CA ALA A 96 -6.73 -1.58 -0.53
C ALA A 96 -7.00 -1.90 0.95
N ILE A 97 -6.95 -3.19 1.34
CA ILE A 97 -6.96 -3.61 2.75
C ILE A 97 -5.52 -3.57 3.24
N SER A 98 -5.26 -2.83 4.31
CA SER A 98 -3.93 -2.74 4.92
C SER A 98 -3.56 -4.00 5.71
N GLY A 99 -2.28 -4.33 5.73
CA GLY A 99 -1.72 -5.46 6.48
C GLY A 99 -1.83 -6.79 5.74
N PHE A 100 -1.47 -7.86 6.44
CA PHE A 100 -1.42 -9.22 5.90
C PHE A 100 -2.77 -9.96 5.99
N SER A 101 -3.67 -9.52 6.90
CA SER A 101 -5.00 -10.11 7.02
C SER A 101 -5.76 -9.96 5.70
N LYS A 102 -6.34 -11.05 5.19
CA LYS A 102 -7.08 -11.08 3.91
C LYS A 102 -6.22 -10.92 2.66
N VAL A 103 -4.94 -11.27 2.73
CA VAL A 103 -4.07 -11.33 1.54
C VAL A 103 -4.61 -12.30 0.48
N GLU A 104 -5.40 -13.30 0.87
CA GLU A 104 -6.13 -14.23 -0.02
C GLU A 104 -6.98 -13.49 -1.06
N LEU A 105 -7.60 -12.36 -0.69
CA LEU A 105 -8.38 -11.56 -1.63
C LEU A 105 -7.48 -10.96 -2.73
N THR A 106 -6.28 -10.53 -2.37
CA THR A 106 -5.29 -10.04 -3.35
C THR A 106 -4.80 -11.16 -4.25
N ILE A 107 -4.59 -12.36 -3.69
CA ILE A 107 -4.19 -13.55 -4.45
C ILE A 107 -5.28 -13.96 -5.43
N LEU A 108 -6.54 -14.03 -5.02
CA LEU A 108 -7.67 -14.32 -5.91
C LEU A 108 -7.79 -13.30 -7.04
N ALA A 109 -7.66 -12.01 -6.71
CA ALA A 109 -7.63 -10.96 -7.72
C ALA A 109 -6.44 -11.13 -8.70
N ALA A 110 -5.27 -11.52 -8.19
CA ALA A 110 -4.09 -11.80 -9.02
C ALA A 110 -4.25 -13.05 -9.90
N GLN A 111 -4.96 -14.07 -9.44
CA GLN A 111 -5.25 -15.30 -10.19
C GLN A 111 -6.31 -15.13 -11.28
N SER A 112 -7.11 -14.07 -11.21
CA SER A 112 -8.27 -13.86 -12.08
C SER A 112 -7.93 -13.60 -13.55
N GLY A 113 -6.70 -13.22 -13.88
CA GLY A 113 -6.30 -12.77 -15.22
C GLY A 113 -6.94 -11.43 -15.62
N LYS A 114 -7.48 -10.70 -14.66
CA LYS A 114 -8.15 -9.40 -14.85
C LYS A 114 -7.25 -8.25 -14.43
N ARG A 115 -7.78 -7.04 -14.30
CA ARG A 115 -6.97 -5.91 -13.82
C ARG A 115 -6.94 -5.86 -12.31
N LEU A 116 -5.73 -5.81 -11.74
CA LEU A 116 -5.48 -5.62 -10.32
C LEU A 116 -4.85 -4.25 -10.07
N LEU A 117 -5.58 -3.39 -9.36
CA LEU A 117 -5.10 -2.14 -8.79
C LEU A 117 -4.58 -2.44 -7.39
N LEU A 118 -3.26 -2.49 -7.24
CA LEU A 118 -2.63 -2.91 -5.99
C LEU A 118 -2.22 -1.70 -5.15
N ALA A 119 -2.91 -1.49 -4.02
CA ALA A 119 -2.59 -0.49 -3.02
C ALA A 119 -2.14 -1.13 -1.69
N ASN A 120 -2.31 -2.45 -1.51
CA ASN A 120 -1.81 -3.20 -0.35
C ASN A 120 -0.35 -3.56 -0.56
N LYS A 121 0.56 -2.76 -0.01
CA LYS A 121 2.01 -2.96 -0.15
C LYS A 121 2.51 -4.17 0.61
N GLU A 122 1.88 -4.52 1.73
CA GLU A 122 2.28 -5.66 2.55
C GLU A 122 2.18 -6.99 1.77
N SER A 123 1.27 -7.10 0.80
CA SER A 123 1.18 -8.27 -0.07
C SER A 123 2.48 -8.52 -0.85
N LEU A 124 3.14 -7.47 -1.35
CA LEU A 124 4.43 -7.58 -2.05
C LEU A 124 5.60 -7.71 -1.08
N VAL A 125 5.58 -7.00 0.04
CA VAL A 125 6.64 -7.12 1.06
C VAL A 125 6.74 -8.55 1.59
N ILE A 126 5.59 -9.23 1.79
CA ILE A 126 5.52 -10.54 2.42
C ILE A 126 5.60 -11.68 1.40
N MET A 127 4.92 -11.54 0.26
CA MET A 127 4.77 -12.60 -0.74
C MET A 127 5.27 -12.20 -2.12
N GLY A 128 6.10 -11.16 -2.24
CA GLY A 128 6.39 -10.51 -3.52
C GLY A 128 6.78 -11.47 -4.64
N THR A 129 7.73 -12.36 -4.42
CA THR A 129 8.15 -13.36 -5.42
C THR A 129 6.99 -14.24 -5.86
N ARG A 130 6.21 -14.78 -4.91
CA ARG A 130 5.08 -15.67 -5.19
C ARG A 130 3.93 -14.93 -5.86
N LEU A 131 3.58 -13.75 -5.35
CA LEU A 131 2.50 -12.94 -5.91
C LEU A 131 2.82 -12.50 -7.35
N MET A 132 4.05 -12.05 -7.63
CA MET A 132 4.45 -11.70 -8.99
C MET A 132 4.49 -12.88 -9.94
N GLN A 133 4.78 -14.10 -9.44
CA GLN A 133 4.65 -15.30 -10.25
C GLN A 133 3.19 -15.58 -10.61
N ILE A 134 2.28 -15.54 -9.64
CA ILE A 134 0.83 -15.71 -9.86
C ILE A 134 0.33 -14.71 -10.92
N ILE A 135 0.72 -13.44 -10.81
CA ILE A 135 0.34 -12.38 -11.74
C ILE A 135 0.83 -12.68 -13.16
N ARG A 136 2.08 -13.14 -13.31
CA ARG A 136 2.63 -13.52 -14.63
C ARG A 136 1.91 -14.73 -15.21
N ASP A 137 1.71 -15.78 -14.42
CA ASP A 137 1.09 -17.04 -14.86
C ASP A 137 -0.38 -16.86 -15.27
N SER A 138 -1.10 -15.98 -14.58
CA SER A 138 -2.51 -15.66 -14.89
C SER A 138 -2.68 -14.61 -16.00
N GLY A 139 -1.62 -13.85 -16.34
CA GLY A 139 -1.70 -12.73 -17.26
C GLY A 139 -2.45 -11.52 -16.69
N THR A 140 -2.48 -11.37 -15.38
CA THR A 140 -3.17 -10.26 -14.70
C THR A 140 -2.50 -8.92 -15.02
N ASP A 141 -3.33 -7.94 -15.40
CA ASP A 141 -2.94 -6.56 -15.70
C ASP A 141 -2.73 -5.79 -14.37
N LEU A 142 -1.50 -5.88 -13.82
CA LEU A 142 -1.15 -5.23 -12.56
C LEU A 142 -0.86 -3.74 -12.75
N ILE A 143 -1.53 -2.89 -11.97
CA ILE A 143 -1.25 -1.45 -11.88
C ILE A 143 -0.99 -1.10 -10.40
N PRO A 144 0.22 -0.66 -10.05
CA PRO A 144 0.51 -0.19 -8.71
C PRO A 144 -0.21 1.13 -8.44
N ILE A 145 -0.82 1.26 -7.26
CA ILE A 145 -1.57 2.45 -6.86
C ILE A 145 -0.75 3.34 -5.92
N ASP A 146 0.25 2.81 -5.22
CA ASP A 146 1.16 3.65 -4.44
C ASP A 146 1.81 4.71 -5.34
N SER A 147 1.90 5.96 -4.88
CA SER A 147 2.23 7.11 -5.75
C SER A 147 3.61 7.01 -6.38
N GLU A 148 4.58 6.52 -5.64
CA GLU A 148 5.96 6.34 -6.09
C GLU A 148 6.07 5.22 -7.12
N HIS A 149 5.36 4.11 -6.89
CA HIS A 149 5.34 2.98 -7.82
C HIS A 149 4.53 3.29 -9.08
N TYR A 150 3.43 4.03 -8.96
CA TYR A 150 2.69 4.52 -10.11
C TYR A 150 3.57 5.46 -10.97
N SER A 151 4.31 6.35 -10.33
CA SER A 151 5.26 7.24 -10.98
C SER A 151 6.32 6.43 -11.74
N ALA A 152 6.98 5.46 -11.06
CA ALA A 152 7.94 4.56 -11.68
C ALA A 152 7.32 3.73 -12.80
N TYR A 153 6.11 3.18 -12.61
CA TYR A 153 5.40 2.40 -13.63
C TYR A 153 5.18 3.21 -14.91
N LEU A 154 4.82 4.50 -14.81
CA LEU A 154 4.62 5.34 -15.99
C LEU A 154 5.93 5.60 -16.75
N SER A 155 7.04 5.78 -16.02
CA SER A 155 8.36 5.98 -16.64
C SER A 155 8.92 4.68 -17.23
N LEU A 156 8.69 3.54 -16.57
CA LEU A 156 9.36 2.27 -16.93
C LEU A 156 8.59 1.41 -17.93
N LYS A 157 7.27 1.59 -18.08
CA LYS A 157 6.37 0.66 -18.82
C LYS A 157 6.73 0.45 -20.31
N GLU A 158 7.42 1.38 -20.93
CA GLU A 158 7.80 1.33 -22.35
C GLU A 158 9.31 1.28 -22.54
N LEU A 159 10.11 1.20 -21.46
CA LEU A 159 11.55 1.20 -21.49
C LEU A 159 12.12 -0.21 -21.43
N ASP A 160 13.29 -0.40 -22.07
CA ASP A 160 14.11 -1.58 -21.84
C ASP A 160 14.79 -1.45 -20.47
N GLN A 161 14.55 -2.42 -19.60
CA GLN A 161 15.16 -2.46 -18.27
C GLN A 161 16.70 -2.43 -18.33
N SER A 162 17.30 -2.87 -19.44
CA SER A 162 18.74 -2.79 -19.65
C SER A 162 19.29 -1.37 -19.72
N GLU A 163 18.45 -0.36 -19.96
CA GLU A 163 18.84 1.05 -20.01
C GLU A 163 18.86 1.70 -18.62
N ILE A 164 18.20 1.08 -17.62
CA ILE A 164 18.04 1.63 -16.28
C ILE A 164 19.32 1.41 -15.47
N SER A 165 19.89 2.49 -14.95
CA SER A 165 20.96 2.46 -13.95
C SER A 165 20.39 2.32 -12.54
N LYS A 166 19.43 3.20 -12.18
CA LYS A 166 18.86 3.25 -10.83
C LYS A 166 17.42 3.78 -10.83
N LEU A 167 16.60 3.24 -9.95
CA LEU A 167 15.31 3.81 -9.56
C LEU A 167 15.42 4.35 -8.14
N THR A 168 15.22 5.66 -7.98
CA THR A 168 15.20 6.33 -6.67
C THR A 168 13.78 6.70 -6.29
N LEU A 169 13.30 6.18 -5.17
CA LEU A 169 12.00 6.55 -4.59
C LEU A 169 12.17 7.76 -3.68
N THR A 170 11.22 8.69 -3.75
CA THR A 170 11.27 9.86 -2.90
C THR A 170 10.41 9.66 -1.65
N ALA A 171 10.91 10.06 -0.50
CA ALA A 171 10.16 10.12 0.76
C ALA A 171 9.88 11.57 1.16
N SER A 172 8.68 11.87 1.67
CA SER A 172 8.39 13.19 2.25
C SER A 172 9.26 13.52 3.47
N GLY A 173 9.78 12.48 4.15
CA GLY A 173 10.42 12.59 5.45
C GLY A 173 9.43 12.57 6.63
N GLY A 174 8.14 12.66 6.35
CA GLY A 174 7.08 12.65 7.36
C GLY A 174 7.07 13.89 8.26
N PRO A 175 6.32 13.89 9.37
CA PRO A 175 6.20 15.04 10.28
C PRO A 175 7.51 15.39 11.03
N PHE A 176 8.48 14.48 11.02
CA PHE A 176 9.75 14.63 11.73
C PHE A 176 10.95 14.81 10.78
N GLU A 177 10.68 15.27 9.55
CA GLU A 177 11.72 15.53 8.57
C GLU A 177 12.77 16.48 9.14
N GLY A 178 14.05 16.16 8.93
CA GLY A 178 15.20 16.96 9.41
C GLY A 178 15.50 16.85 10.91
N LEU A 179 14.71 16.10 11.70
CA LEU A 179 15.01 15.88 13.11
C LEU A 179 15.89 14.63 13.29
N PRO A 180 17.01 14.75 14.06
CA PRO A 180 17.80 13.58 14.45
C PRO A 180 16.99 12.65 15.37
N LEU A 181 17.33 11.36 15.35
CA LEU A 181 16.61 10.32 16.07
C LEU A 181 16.51 10.60 17.59
N GLU A 182 17.56 11.13 18.20
CA GLU A 182 17.59 11.48 19.62
C GLU A 182 16.52 12.50 20.05
N ASN A 183 16.10 13.37 19.13
CA ASN A 183 15.07 14.40 19.36
C ASN A 183 13.64 13.83 19.23
N LEU A 184 13.48 12.57 18.84
CA LEU A 184 12.17 11.94 18.68
C LEU A 184 11.67 11.23 19.94
N LYS A 185 12.47 11.18 21.02
CA LYS A 185 12.14 10.45 22.25
C LYS A 185 10.80 10.84 22.87
N ASN A 186 10.47 12.14 22.84
CA ASN A 186 9.29 12.70 23.49
C ASN A 186 8.16 13.00 22.50
N LYS A 187 8.25 12.54 21.26
CA LYS A 187 7.21 12.73 20.25
C LYS A 187 5.99 11.87 20.57
N ASN A 188 4.81 12.52 20.55
CA ASN A 188 3.55 11.87 20.86
C ASN A 188 2.79 11.43 19.58
N VAL A 189 1.70 10.69 19.79
CA VAL A 189 0.87 10.16 18.70
C VAL A 189 0.30 11.26 17.82
N ALA A 190 -0.21 12.36 18.41
CA ALA A 190 -0.80 13.45 17.65
C ALA A 190 0.21 14.15 16.73
N GLU A 191 1.45 14.35 17.19
CA GLU A 191 2.53 14.91 16.37
C GLU A 191 2.91 13.97 15.24
N ALA A 192 2.98 12.65 15.50
CA ALA A 192 3.35 11.65 14.50
C ALA A 192 2.26 11.42 13.43
N LEU A 193 1.00 11.64 13.76
CA LEU A 193 -0.12 11.55 12.83
C LEU A 193 -0.30 12.78 11.94
N ASN A 194 0.33 13.92 12.30
CA ASN A 194 0.17 15.18 11.58
C ASN A 194 1.14 15.26 10.38
N HIS A 195 0.82 14.50 9.32
CA HIS A 195 1.64 14.48 8.11
C HIS A 195 1.48 15.77 7.31
N PRO A 196 2.60 16.43 6.84
CA PRO A 196 2.55 17.75 6.22
C PRO A 196 1.83 17.82 4.87
N ASN A 197 1.85 16.73 4.07
CA ASN A 197 1.38 16.73 2.68
C ASN A 197 0.22 15.77 2.40
N TRP A 198 0.01 14.74 3.23
CA TRP A 198 -0.93 13.66 2.98
C TRP A 198 -1.94 13.49 4.12
N GLU A 199 -3.19 13.29 3.77
CA GLU A 199 -4.22 12.79 4.69
C GLU A 199 -4.32 11.27 4.57
N MET A 200 -3.83 10.55 5.57
CA MET A 200 -3.68 9.11 5.54
C MET A 200 -4.25 8.44 6.79
N GLY A 201 -4.42 7.12 6.73
CA GLY A 201 -4.74 6.31 7.90
C GLY A 201 -3.63 6.33 8.96
N SER A 202 -3.97 6.04 10.22
CA SER A 202 -3.02 6.14 11.34
C SER A 202 -1.76 5.30 11.15
N LYS A 203 -1.92 4.03 10.74
CA LYS A 203 -0.77 3.11 10.55
C LYS A 203 0.23 3.66 9.54
N ILE A 204 -0.20 4.03 8.34
CA ILE A 204 0.71 4.52 7.29
C ILE A 204 1.29 5.90 7.64
N SER A 205 0.61 6.72 8.45
CA SER A 205 1.17 7.98 8.95
C SER A 205 2.36 7.73 9.88
N ILE A 206 2.27 6.73 10.77
CA ILE A 206 3.41 6.33 11.63
C ILE A 206 4.52 5.69 10.79
N ASP A 207 4.18 4.84 9.82
CA ASP A 207 5.18 4.25 8.91
C ASP A 207 5.93 5.33 8.11
N SER A 208 5.24 6.39 7.70
CA SER A 208 5.88 7.56 7.06
C SER A 208 6.79 8.33 8.04
N ALA A 209 6.31 8.59 9.27
CA ALA A 209 7.08 9.27 10.30
C ALA A 209 8.36 8.53 10.70
N THR A 210 8.33 7.19 10.65
CA THR A 210 9.48 6.31 10.94
C THR A 210 10.36 6.02 9.72
N LEU A 211 9.93 6.36 8.50
CA LEU A 211 10.50 5.98 7.21
C LEU A 211 10.39 4.47 6.88
N VAL A 212 9.74 3.65 7.70
CA VAL A 212 9.45 2.24 7.41
C VAL A 212 8.58 2.11 6.16
N ASN A 213 7.64 3.04 5.93
CA ASN A 213 6.85 3.06 4.71
C ASN A 213 7.73 3.03 3.46
N LYS A 214 8.80 3.83 3.44
CA LYS A 214 9.71 3.88 2.27
C LYS A 214 10.54 2.60 2.13
N CYS A 215 10.90 1.95 3.22
CA CYS A 215 11.54 0.64 3.19
C CYS A 215 10.62 -0.43 2.56
N PHE A 216 9.34 -0.44 2.93
CA PHE A 216 8.36 -1.31 2.28
C PHE A 216 8.23 -1.02 0.78
N GLU A 217 8.22 0.24 0.40
CA GLU A 217 8.13 0.65 -0.99
C GLU A 217 9.35 0.25 -1.82
N VAL A 218 10.56 0.25 -1.26
CA VAL A 218 11.74 -0.27 -1.94
C VAL A 218 11.64 -1.77 -2.19
N ILE A 219 11.11 -2.53 -1.22
CA ILE A 219 10.85 -3.97 -1.39
C ILE A 219 9.78 -4.19 -2.48
N GLU A 220 8.71 -3.39 -2.49
CA GLU A 220 7.70 -3.44 -3.55
C GLU A 220 8.32 -3.15 -4.93
N ALA A 221 9.13 -2.09 -5.05
CA ALA A 221 9.80 -1.70 -6.30
C ALA A 221 10.68 -2.82 -6.84
N HIS A 222 11.43 -3.51 -5.96
CA HIS A 222 12.19 -4.70 -6.31
C HIS A 222 11.31 -5.74 -7.02
N HIS A 223 10.17 -6.09 -6.43
CA HIS A 223 9.27 -7.09 -6.99
C HIS A 223 8.53 -6.62 -8.24
N LEU A 224 7.99 -5.39 -8.22
CA LEU A 224 7.22 -4.83 -9.33
C LEU A 224 8.04 -4.64 -10.60
N PHE A 225 9.28 -4.16 -10.45
CA PHE A 225 10.11 -3.76 -11.58
C PHE A 225 11.31 -4.70 -11.81
N SER A 226 11.45 -5.77 -11.01
CA SER A 226 12.56 -6.74 -11.11
C SER A 226 13.94 -6.08 -11.04
N LEU A 227 14.08 -5.00 -10.26
CA LEU A 227 15.33 -4.29 -10.04
C LEU A 227 16.10 -4.90 -8.87
N SER A 228 17.44 -5.00 -8.99
CA SER A 228 18.29 -5.45 -7.89
C SER A 228 18.35 -4.40 -6.76
N GLU A 229 18.82 -4.81 -5.59
CA GLU A 229 19.02 -3.90 -4.46
C GLU A 229 19.95 -2.72 -4.82
N GLU A 230 21.01 -2.98 -5.59
CA GLU A 230 21.96 -1.94 -6.05
C GLU A 230 21.33 -0.90 -6.99
N GLN A 231 20.23 -1.27 -7.67
CA GLN A 231 19.50 -0.38 -8.58
C GLN A 231 18.40 0.40 -7.87
N LEU A 232 18.21 0.24 -6.56
CA LEU A 232 17.16 0.91 -5.79
C LEU A 232 17.77 1.88 -4.77
N ASP A 233 17.16 3.06 -4.64
CA ASP A 233 17.62 4.08 -3.70
C ASP A 233 16.46 4.87 -3.11
N ILE A 234 16.73 5.61 -2.03
CA ILE A 234 15.79 6.48 -1.34
C ILE A 234 16.41 7.86 -1.15
N VAL A 235 15.63 8.90 -1.46
CA VAL A 235 15.97 10.28 -1.12
C VAL A 235 14.80 10.94 -0.39
N ILE A 236 15.10 11.95 0.42
CA ILE A 236 14.08 12.77 1.08
C ILE A 236 13.74 13.97 0.18
N HIS A 237 12.46 14.09 -0.17
CA HIS A 237 11.90 15.16 -0.97
C HIS A 237 10.66 15.73 -0.26
N PRO A 238 10.83 16.74 0.64
CA PRO A 238 9.77 17.20 1.54
C PRO A 238 8.53 17.73 0.83
N GLN A 239 8.67 18.24 -0.40
CA GLN A 239 7.55 18.78 -1.15
C GLN A 239 6.62 17.73 -1.74
N SER A 240 7.08 16.46 -1.85
CA SER A 240 6.31 15.34 -2.41
C SER A 240 5.71 15.62 -3.81
N ILE A 241 6.44 16.36 -4.65
CA ILE A 241 6.05 16.68 -6.04
C ILE A 241 6.66 15.68 -7.02
N ILE A 242 7.92 15.31 -6.82
CA ILE A 242 8.56 14.21 -7.52
C ILE A 242 8.32 12.96 -6.68
N HIS A 243 7.76 11.92 -7.29
CA HIS A 243 7.45 10.66 -6.59
C HIS A 243 8.52 9.59 -6.83
N SER A 244 9.14 9.58 -8.02
CA SER A 244 10.29 8.73 -8.32
C SER A 244 11.20 9.39 -9.34
N LEU A 245 12.47 8.95 -9.36
CA LEU A 245 13.50 9.35 -10.33
C LEU A 245 14.08 8.08 -10.95
N VAL A 246 14.08 8.01 -12.28
CA VAL A 246 14.75 6.97 -13.03
C VAL A 246 16.05 7.54 -13.58
N GLU A 247 17.18 6.94 -13.21
CA GLU A 247 18.49 7.24 -13.75
C GLU A 247 18.83 6.24 -14.85
N PHE A 248 19.25 6.73 -16.00
CA PHE A 248 19.70 5.91 -17.12
C PHE A 248 21.20 5.70 -17.13
N LYS A 249 21.66 4.70 -17.88
CA LYS A 249 23.10 4.38 -18.02
C LYS A 249 23.93 5.48 -18.68
N ASP A 250 23.30 6.38 -19.42
CA ASP A 250 23.95 7.57 -20.00
C ASP A 250 24.08 8.74 -19.01
N GLY A 251 23.55 8.58 -17.78
CA GLY A 251 23.55 9.59 -16.72
C GLY A 251 22.39 10.58 -16.78
N SER A 252 21.45 10.42 -17.70
CA SER A 252 20.24 11.25 -17.74
C SER A 252 19.21 10.77 -16.71
N TYR A 253 18.23 11.64 -16.38
CA TYR A 253 17.17 11.36 -15.42
C TYR A 253 15.80 11.62 -16.02
N GLU A 254 14.83 10.77 -15.65
CA GLU A 254 13.41 11.01 -15.87
C GLU A 254 12.68 11.09 -14.50
N ALA A 255 11.77 12.06 -14.38
CA ALA A 255 10.95 12.25 -13.20
C ALA A 255 9.48 12.44 -13.57
N GLN A 256 8.59 11.65 -13.00
CA GLN A 256 7.17 11.90 -13.03
C GLN A 256 6.80 12.83 -11.87
N MET A 257 6.20 13.97 -12.20
CA MET A 257 5.81 15.00 -11.21
C MET A 257 4.29 15.13 -11.15
N SER A 258 3.76 15.23 -9.93
CA SER A 258 2.36 15.56 -9.69
C SER A 258 2.18 16.16 -8.30
N GLU A 259 1.02 16.80 -8.05
CA GLU A 259 0.60 17.09 -6.67
C GLU A 259 0.46 15.78 -5.88
N PRO A 260 0.64 15.80 -4.54
CA PRO A 260 0.42 14.64 -3.69
C PRO A 260 -1.07 14.30 -3.60
N ASP A 261 -1.55 13.48 -4.52
CA ASP A 261 -2.96 13.14 -4.68
C ASP A 261 -3.14 11.75 -5.28
N MET A 262 -3.75 10.84 -4.50
CA MET A 262 -4.01 9.46 -4.93
C MET A 262 -5.02 9.36 -6.07
N GLY A 263 -5.68 10.43 -6.43
CA GLY A 263 -6.56 10.50 -7.60
C GLY A 263 -5.83 10.23 -8.91
N PHE A 264 -4.54 10.57 -9.03
CA PHE A 264 -3.75 10.28 -10.24
C PHE A 264 -3.58 8.77 -10.50
N PRO A 265 -3.01 7.98 -9.57
CA PRO A 265 -2.87 6.53 -9.78
C PRO A 265 -4.22 5.82 -9.85
N LEU A 266 -5.20 6.19 -9.03
CA LEU A 266 -6.52 5.58 -9.03
C LEU A 266 -7.25 5.81 -10.36
N SER A 267 -7.29 7.05 -10.84
CA SER A 267 -7.94 7.39 -12.12
C SER A 267 -7.28 6.64 -13.27
N TYR A 268 -5.94 6.64 -13.34
CA TYR A 268 -5.23 5.87 -14.36
C TYR A 268 -5.52 4.37 -14.25
N GLY A 269 -5.56 3.83 -13.04
CA GLY A 269 -5.86 2.43 -12.79
C GLY A 269 -7.21 2.00 -13.37
N PHE A 270 -8.25 2.80 -13.17
CA PHE A 270 -9.59 2.51 -13.71
C PHE A 270 -9.66 2.66 -15.23
N TYR A 271 -9.14 3.76 -15.77
CA TYR A 271 -9.34 4.14 -17.18
C TYR A 271 -8.19 3.72 -18.11
N LYS A 272 -6.99 3.39 -17.59
CA LYS A 272 -5.73 3.18 -18.34
C LYS A 272 -5.31 4.36 -19.22
N GLN A 273 -5.74 5.52 -18.83
CA GLN A 273 -5.37 6.79 -19.50
C GLN A 273 -5.40 7.93 -18.50
N ARG A 274 -4.67 8.99 -18.79
CA ARG A 274 -4.66 10.20 -17.97
C ARG A 274 -5.95 10.96 -18.22
N VAL A 275 -6.93 10.83 -17.32
CA VAL A 275 -8.21 11.54 -17.37
C VAL A 275 -8.30 12.58 -16.26
N ALA A 276 -9.02 13.65 -16.49
CA ALA A 276 -9.30 14.64 -15.46
C ALA A 276 -10.29 14.05 -14.43
N PHE A 277 -9.88 13.92 -13.18
CA PHE A 277 -10.71 13.44 -12.07
C PHE A 277 -11.12 14.56 -11.10
N LYS A 278 -10.58 15.77 -11.27
CA LYS A 278 -10.95 16.97 -10.53
C LYS A 278 -11.54 18.01 -11.45
N LYS A 279 -12.74 18.49 -11.12
CA LYS A 279 -13.34 19.67 -11.72
C LYS A 279 -12.63 20.90 -11.14
N ASN A 280 -11.86 21.66 -11.93
CA ASN A 280 -11.24 22.94 -11.57
C ASN A 280 -9.96 22.91 -10.70
N LYS A 281 -8.86 22.33 -11.17
CA LYS A 281 -7.53 22.79 -10.69
C LYS A 281 -6.79 23.48 -11.84
N THR A 282 -6.47 24.73 -11.61
CA THR A 282 -5.55 25.50 -12.45
C THR A 282 -4.14 24.99 -12.19
N THR A 283 -3.53 24.36 -13.19
CA THR A 283 -2.13 23.87 -13.20
C THR A 283 -1.09 25.00 -12.99
N ASP A 284 -1.52 26.24 -13.02
CA ASP A 284 -0.66 27.41 -12.93
C ASP A 284 0.05 27.58 -11.55
N LYS A 285 -0.43 26.90 -10.52
CA LYS A 285 0.16 27.00 -9.17
C LYS A 285 1.35 26.06 -8.93
N LEU A 286 1.42 24.92 -9.59
CA LEU A 286 2.47 23.93 -9.31
C LEU A 286 3.87 24.46 -9.69
N LEU A 287 3.98 25.18 -10.79
CA LEU A 287 5.28 25.65 -11.32
C LEU A 287 5.69 27.03 -10.82
N ASN A 288 4.75 27.83 -10.30
CA ASN A 288 5.04 29.19 -9.83
C ASN A 288 5.75 29.16 -8.46
N GLY A 289 7.04 29.47 -8.46
CA GLY A 289 7.86 29.50 -7.25
C GLY A 289 8.23 28.11 -6.70
N LEU A 290 8.14 27.06 -7.55
CA LEU A 290 8.51 25.72 -7.18
C LEU A 290 9.99 25.64 -6.81
N ASN A 291 10.25 25.20 -5.58
CA ASN A 291 11.58 24.87 -5.09
C ASN A 291 11.60 23.37 -4.74
N LEU A 292 12.34 22.59 -5.51
CA LEU A 292 12.48 21.16 -5.32
C LEU A 292 13.76 20.87 -4.54
N THR A 293 13.61 20.26 -3.38
CA THR A 293 14.71 19.89 -2.50
C THR A 293 14.85 18.38 -2.45
N VAL A 294 16.05 17.89 -2.66
CA VAL A 294 16.40 16.47 -2.51
C VAL A 294 17.51 16.37 -1.46
N LYS A 295 17.34 15.50 -0.47
CA LYS A 295 18.27 15.26 0.62
C LYS A 295 18.54 13.75 0.74
N GLU A 296 19.69 13.41 1.31
CA GLU A 296 20.03 12.02 1.61
C GLU A 296 19.10 11.42 2.69
N PHE A 297 18.97 10.10 2.67
CA PHE A 297 18.29 9.35 3.73
C PHE A 297 19.02 9.56 5.07
N PRO A 298 18.33 9.76 6.20
CA PRO A 298 18.96 10.01 7.50
C PRO A 298 19.83 8.85 7.96
N GLN A 299 21.12 9.09 8.18
CA GLN A 299 22.10 8.05 8.56
C GLN A 299 21.78 7.37 9.89
N ASP A 300 21.18 8.08 10.85
CA ASP A 300 20.78 7.55 12.14
C ASP A 300 19.65 6.50 12.07
N ARG A 301 18.99 6.39 10.92
CA ARG A 301 17.98 5.38 10.57
C ARG A 301 18.47 4.35 9.55
N GLY A 302 19.78 4.34 9.26
CA GLY A 302 20.39 3.48 8.24
C GLY A 302 20.13 1.99 8.44
N PHE A 303 19.98 1.51 9.68
CA PHE A 303 19.64 0.12 9.97
C PHE A 303 18.34 -0.36 9.29
N LEU A 304 17.41 0.54 8.99
CA LEU A 304 16.20 0.20 8.22
C LEU A 304 16.55 -0.18 6.78
N LEU A 305 17.56 0.48 6.20
CA LEU A 305 18.07 0.13 4.87
C LEU A 305 18.77 -1.23 4.90
N ASP A 306 19.49 -1.56 5.98
CA ASP A 306 20.14 -2.87 6.14
C ASP A 306 19.11 -3.99 6.19
N ILE A 307 17.99 -3.80 6.93
CA ILE A 307 16.85 -4.72 6.96
C ILE A 307 16.24 -4.85 5.55
N THR A 308 16.03 -3.73 4.86
CA THR A 308 15.46 -3.71 3.51
C THR A 308 16.32 -4.51 2.52
N LYS A 309 17.63 -4.33 2.59
CA LYS A 309 18.61 -5.08 1.78
C LYS A 309 18.58 -6.58 2.08
N ASP A 310 18.57 -6.95 3.37
CA ASP A 310 18.48 -8.35 3.78
C ASP A 310 17.21 -9.03 3.21
N ILE A 311 16.06 -8.33 3.24
CA ILE A 311 14.81 -8.83 2.68
C ILE A 311 14.92 -9.06 1.17
N ILE A 312 15.45 -8.09 0.44
CA ILE A 312 15.59 -8.17 -1.03
C ILE A 312 16.57 -9.27 -1.43
N GLN A 313 17.72 -9.37 -0.75
CA GLN A 313 18.78 -10.31 -1.12
C GLN A 313 18.46 -11.75 -0.74
N ASN A 314 17.82 -11.97 0.40
CA ASN A 314 17.65 -13.29 0.99
C ASN A 314 16.20 -13.82 0.98
N GLY A 315 15.17 -12.96 0.80
CA GLY A 315 13.77 -13.39 0.67
C GLY A 315 13.24 -14.19 1.87
N GLY A 316 12.47 -15.25 1.58
CA GLY A 316 11.84 -16.10 2.61
C GLY A 316 10.81 -15.34 3.43
N ASN A 317 10.74 -15.63 4.74
CA ASN A 317 9.81 -14.96 5.67
C ASN A 317 10.29 -13.57 6.15
N ARG A 318 11.41 -13.05 5.68
CA ARG A 318 12.01 -11.80 6.19
C ARG A 318 11.07 -10.60 6.07
N GLY A 319 10.38 -10.48 4.95
CA GLY A 319 9.36 -9.44 4.76
C GLY A 319 8.21 -9.57 5.74
N LEU A 320 7.74 -10.80 6.02
CA LEU A 320 6.72 -11.08 7.01
C LEU A 320 7.18 -10.71 8.43
N VAL A 321 8.41 -11.08 8.81
CA VAL A 321 9.01 -10.73 10.11
C VAL A 321 9.04 -9.21 10.28
N PHE A 322 9.57 -8.48 9.30
CA PHE A 322 9.63 -7.03 9.36
C PHE A 322 8.26 -6.38 9.46
N ALA A 323 7.30 -6.80 8.62
CA ALA A 323 5.94 -6.28 8.64
C ALA A 323 5.21 -6.58 9.96
N ALA A 324 5.36 -7.80 10.51
CA ALA A 324 4.72 -8.20 11.76
C ALA A 324 5.25 -7.38 12.96
N ILE A 325 6.58 -7.22 13.06
CA ILE A 325 7.19 -6.41 14.12
C ILE A 325 6.75 -4.96 14.02
N ASN A 326 6.80 -4.39 12.81
CA ASN A 326 6.37 -3.01 12.59
C ASN A 326 4.90 -2.81 12.96
N ASN A 327 4.00 -3.71 12.56
CA ASN A 327 2.58 -3.63 12.90
C ASN A 327 2.37 -3.63 14.42
N TYR A 328 3.04 -4.53 15.13
CA TYR A 328 2.98 -4.60 16.58
C TYR A 328 3.52 -3.33 17.25
N ALA A 329 4.68 -2.85 16.80
CA ALA A 329 5.30 -1.64 17.36
C ALA A 329 4.44 -0.38 17.11
N VAL A 330 3.85 -0.25 15.92
CA VAL A 330 2.94 0.85 15.60
C VAL A 330 1.67 0.79 16.46
N GLU A 331 1.08 -0.39 16.65
CA GLU A 331 -0.08 -0.58 17.53
C GLU A 331 0.23 -0.16 18.96
N LYS A 332 1.37 -0.60 19.51
CA LYS A 332 1.83 -0.22 20.85
C LYS A 332 2.06 1.29 20.99
N PHE A 333 2.61 1.93 19.98
CA PHE A 333 2.79 3.38 19.98
C PHE A 333 1.45 4.13 19.91
N LEU A 334 0.52 3.71 19.05
CA LEU A 334 -0.80 4.32 18.92
C LEU A 334 -1.62 4.19 20.21
N ASN A 335 -1.41 3.13 20.97
CA ASN A 335 -2.00 2.92 22.30
C ASN A 335 -1.23 3.61 23.44
N GLU A 336 -0.17 4.39 23.12
CA GLU A 336 0.69 5.09 24.08
C GLU A 336 1.44 4.15 25.06
N GLU A 337 1.62 2.88 24.69
CA GLU A 337 2.31 1.88 25.52
C GLU A 337 3.84 1.97 25.37
N ILE A 338 4.33 2.51 24.26
CA ILE A 338 5.77 2.73 24.01
C ILE A 338 6.01 4.15 23.47
N SER A 339 7.24 4.65 23.59
CA SER A 339 7.66 5.91 22.99
C SER A 339 7.86 5.76 21.46
N PHE A 340 7.93 6.88 20.73
CA PHE A 340 8.20 6.85 19.28
C PHE A 340 9.52 6.12 18.95
N ILE A 341 10.58 6.35 19.73
CA ILE A 341 11.86 5.61 19.60
C ILE A 341 11.69 4.13 19.93
N GLY A 342 10.73 3.78 20.78
CA GLY A 342 10.40 2.39 21.08
C GLY A 342 10.04 1.57 19.84
N ILE A 343 9.46 2.19 18.80
CA ILE A 343 9.20 1.54 17.52
C ILE A 343 10.51 1.02 16.90
N TYR A 344 11.51 1.87 16.79
CA TYR A 344 12.81 1.50 16.21
C TYR A 344 13.54 0.43 17.04
N ASN A 345 13.44 0.52 18.37
CA ASN A 345 14.05 -0.45 19.27
C ASN A 345 13.42 -1.84 19.09
N LEU A 346 12.08 -1.91 19.04
CA LEU A 346 11.37 -3.16 18.77
C LEU A 346 11.72 -3.75 17.41
N ILE A 347 11.79 -2.92 16.37
CA ILE A 347 12.16 -3.38 15.02
C ILE A 347 13.57 -3.97 15.05
N ARG A 348 14.54 -3.24 15.60
CA ARG A 348 15.94 -3.67 15.60
C ARG A 348 16.15 -4.96 16.38
N SER A 349 15.68 -5.03 17.64
CA SER A 349 15.89 -6.19 18.49
C SER A 349 15.20 -7.44 17.96
N ASN A 350 13.90 -7.35 17.66
CA ASN A 350 13.13 -8.52 17.23
C ASN A 350 13.53 -8.99 15.82
N TYR A 351 13.92 -8.07 14.89
CA TYR A 351 14.34 -8.49 13.57
C TYR A 351 15.61 -9.36 13.62
N GLU A 352 16.53 -9.10 14.53
CA GLU A 352 17.74 -9.91 14.73
C GLU A 352 17.43 -11.26 15.39
N GLU A 353 16.51 -11.27 16.37
CA GLU A 353 16.21 -12.44 17.21
C GLU A 353 15.30 -13.47 16.54
N ILE A 354 14.30 -13.02 15.75
CA ILE A 354 13.33 -13.92 15.11
C ILE A 354 14.00 -14.72 13.98
N GLU A 355 13.77 -16.03 13.99
CA GLU A 355 14.31 -16.97 13.01
C GLU A 355 13.86 -16.65 11.60
N LYS A 356 14.80 -16.61 10.63
CA LYS A 356 14.52 -16.45 9.19
C LYS A 356 14.38 -17.82 8.56
N LYS A 357 13.22 -18.03 7.89
CA LYS A 357 12.84 -19.30 7.27
C LYS A 357 12.62 -19.09 5.77
N ASP A 358 12.92 -20.09 4.97
CA ASP A 358 12.67 -20.08 3.54
C ASP A 358 11.21 -20.54 3.27
N LEU A 359 10.26 -19.66 3.58
CA LEU A 359 8.82 -19.87 3.42
C LEU A 359 8.30 -18.99 2.28
N PHE A 360 7.48 -19.58 1.40
CA PHE A 360 6.95 -18.89 0.22
C PHE A 360 5.46 -19.13 -0.03
N GLU A 361 4.91 -20.23 0.49
CA GLU A 361 3.49 -20.54 0.33
C GLU A 361 2.64 -19.86 1.41
N LEU A 362 1.41 -19.49 1.05
CA LEU A 362 0.53 -18.71 1.90
C LEU A 362 0.21 -19.39 3.23
N GLU A 363 -0.02 -20.69 3.21
CA GLU A 363 -0.35 -21.48 4.40
C GLU A 363 0.81 -21.44 5.40
N GLU A 364 2.05 -21.66 4.93
CA GLU A 364 3.26 -21.62 5.75
C GLU A 364 3.49 -20.21 6.34
N LEU A 365 3.26 -19.15 5.53
CA LEU A 365 3.40 -17.76 5.97
C LEU A 365 2.32 -17.39 6.99
N ASN A 366 1.10 -17.88 6.86
CA ASN A 366 0.03 -17.66 7.83
C ASN A 366 0.35 -18.32 9.19
N GLU A 367 0.84 -19.56 9.18
CA GLU A 367 1.28 -20.25 10.41
C GLU A 367 2.43 -19.51 11.06
N ASN A 368 3.43 -19.13 10.28
CA ASN A 368 4.60 -18.40 10.77
C ASN A 368 4.24 -16.99 11.29
N TYR A 369 3.25 -16.32 10.71
CA TYR A 369 2.76 -15.04 11.21
C TYR A 369 2.25 -15.14 12.64
N ILE A 370 1.51 -16.21 12.97
CA ILE A 370 1.01 -16.48 14.32
C ILE A 370 2.19 -16.71 15.28
N GLU A 371 3.16 -17.56 14.89
CA GLU A 371 4.39 -17.82 15.67
C GLU A 371 5.16 -16.51 15.98
N ILE A 372 5.35 -15.67 14.96
CA ILE A 372 6.05 -14.39 15.11
C ILE A 372 5.31 -13.46 16.07
N GLN A 373 3.99 -13.38 15.97
CA GLN A 373 3.19 -12.55 16.88
C GLN A 373 3.30 -13.01 18.35
N GLU A 374 3.39 -14.31 18.61
CA GLU A 374 3.60 -14.85 19.95
C GLU A 374 5.00 -14.52 20.47
N GLN A 375 6.03 -14.61 19.62
CA GLN A 375 7.41 -14.28 19.99
C GLN A 375 7.61 -12.80 20.31
N ILE A 376 7.02 -11.89 19.55
CA ILE A 376 7.13 -10.44 19.79
C ILE A 376 6.45 -10.02 21.11
N ARG A 377 5.40 -10.74 21.52
CA ARG A 377 4.64 -10.43 22.75
C ARG A 377 5.30 -10.91 24.04
N ASN A 378 6.20 -11.87 23.95
CA ASN A 378 6.96 -12.44 25.09
C ASN A 378 8.29 -11.73 25.30
#